data_29cab9775cf5d47ef9af8e0e5cac25e6
#
_entry.id   29cab9775cf5d47ef9af8e0e5cac25e6
#
_cell.length_a   1.000
_cell.length_b   1.000
_cell.length_c   1.000
_cell.angle_alpha   90.00
_cell.angle_beta   90.00
_cell.angle_gamma   90.00
#
_symmetry.space_group_name_H-M   'P 1'
#
loop_
_entity.id
_entity.type
_entity.pdbx_description
1 polymer ?
#
loop_
_entity_poly.entity_id
_entity_poly.type
_entity_poly.pdbx_seq_one_letter_code
_entity_poly.pdbx_strand_id
1 'polypeptide(L)'
;PSEFATQTEISIFDFGCGTGGEIIGLLNAIDEHLPRIGNVRIVALDGNHHALRLYERILKETQFNFEVENNSASIMIDDFYDLHILNNVLSKYFDIIISFKAICEFVTKDQFEQQNAYEHIAKFLLPKLTDNGLLLLEDVTTYNNTTQEWLPKMLDKGLMKAKCSVISKNEGYNQTYCITHSHCRNDKSKVAWRMIKR
;
A
#
# COMPACT_ATOMS: atom_id res chain seq x y z
N PRO A 1 -6.38 14.02 -6.47
CA PRO A 1 -7.80 14.34 -6.26
C PRO A 1 -8.52 14.67 -7.57
N SER A 2 -7.87 15.39 -8.51
CA SER A 2 -8.52 15.80 -9.76
C SER A 2 -8.89 14.64 -10.68
N GLU A 3 -8.08 13.57 -10.69
CA GLU A 3 -8.30 12.38 -11.51
C GLU A 3 -9.58 11.61 -11.11
N PHE A 4 -9.95 11.63 -9.84
CA PHE A 4 -11.12 10.91 -9.32
C PHE A 4 -12.36 11.81 -9.13
N ALA A 5 -12.26 13.12 -9.38
CA ALA A 5 -13.31 14.09 -9.07
C ALA A 5 -14.64 13.86 -9.84
N THR A 6 -14.59 13.16 -10.97
CA THR A 6 -15.78 12.86 -11.80
C THR A 6 -16.29 11.44 -11.64
N GLN A 7 -15.57 10.60 -10.91
CA GLN A 7 -15.95 9.20 -10.68
C GLN A 7 -17.08 9.10 -9.66
N THR A 8 -17.86 8.04 -9.76
CA THR A 8 -18.91 7.67 -8.78
C THR A 8 -18.53 6.40 -8.02
N GLU A 9 -17.48 5.72 -8.46
CA GLU A 9 -16.98 4.49 -7.88
C GLU A 9 -15.44 4.51 -7.88
N ILE A 10 -14.83 3.92 -6.84
CA ILE A 10 -13.38 3.71 -6.73
C ILE A 10 -13.11 2.26 -6.35
N SER A 11 -12.11 1.66 -7.01
CA SER A 11 -11.60 0.33 -6.69
C SER A 11 -10.21 0.41 -6.06
N ILE A 12 -10.04 -0.21 -4.90
CA ILE A 12 -8.81 -0.16 -4.10
C ILE A 12 -8.26 -1.58 -3.92
N PHE A 13 -6.96 -1.73 -4.07
CA PHE A 13 -6.24 -2.92 -3.64
C PHE A 13 -5.24 -2.55 -2.55
N ASP A 14 -5.33 -3.23 -1.41
CA ASP A 14 -4.40 -3.09 -0.30
C ASP A 14 -3.57 -4.36 -0.13
N PHE A 15 -2.27 -4.21 -0.35
CA PHE A 15 -1.31 -5.29 -0.29
C PHE A 15 -0.52 -5.24 1.02
N GLY A 16 -0.82 -6.17 1.92
CA GLY A 16 -0.29 -6.21 3.27
C GLY A 16 -1.04 -5.26 4.22
N CYS A 17 -2.39 -5.35 4.20
CA CYS A 17 -3.26 -4.39 4.87
C CYS A 17 -3.20 -4.43 6.41
N GLY A 18 -2.58 -5.44 7.01
CA GLY A 18 -2.51 -5.56 8.46
C GLY A 18 -3.89 -5.42 9.13
N THR A 19 -4.00 -4.45 10.04
CA THR A 19 -5.26 -4.10 10.71
C THR A 19 -6.07 -3.03 9.98
N GLY A 20 -5.65 -2.60 8.78
CA GLY A 20 -6.38 -1.70 7.90
C GLY A 20 -6.33 -0.22 8.26
N GLY A 21 -5.33 0.22 9.00
CA GLY A 21 -5.19 1.63 9.36
C GLY A 21 -5.09 2.55 8.15
N GLU A 22 -4.32 2.15 7.14
CA GLU A 22 -4.15 2.87 5.87
C GLU A 22 -5.44 2.92 5.04
N ILE A 23 -6.19 1.81 4.98
CA ILE A 23 -7.50 1.78 4.29
C ILE A 23 -8.48 2.72 4.96
N ILE A 24 -8.62 2.67 6.27
CA ILE A 24 -9.53 3.56 7.00
C ILE A 24 -9.14 5.02 6.78
N GLY A 25 -7.83 5.33 6.81
CA GLY A 25 -7.33 6.66 6.50
C GLY A 25 -7.66 7.11 5.08
N LEU A 26 -7.50 6.22 4.09
CA LEU A 26 -7.84 6.49 2.69
C LEU A 26 -9.35 6.68 2.50
N LEU A 27 -10.18 5.84 3.11
CA LEU A 27 -11.64 5.96 3.04
C LEU A 27 -12.14 7.27 3.64
N ASN A 28 -11.58 7.71 4.78
CA ASN A 28 -11.89 9.01 5.36
C ASN A 28 -11.51 10.17 4.41
N ALA A 29 -10.36 10.08 3.74
CA ALA A 29 -9.95 11.09 2.77
C ALA A 29 -10.86 11.10 1.52
N ILE A 30 -11.34 9.94 1.07
CA ILE A 30 -12.34 9.84 -0.01
C ILE A 30 -13.64 10.49 0.42
N ASP A 31 -14.14 10.18 1.61
CA ASP A 31 -15.38 10.73 2.16
C ASP A 31 -15.35 12.27 2.25
N GLU A 32 -14.22 12.80 2.70
CA GLU A 32 -14.02 14.24 2.86
C GLU A 32 -13.85 15.00 1.53
N HIS A 33 -13.12 14.38 0.57
CA HIS A 33 -12.64 15.13 -0.59
C HIS A 33 -13.26 14.72 -1.92
N LEU A 34 -14.00 13.61 -1.97
CA LEU A 34 -14.61 13.08 -3.19
C LEU A 34 -16.13 12.83 -3.01
N PRO A 35 -16.95 13.86 -2.82
CA PRO A 35 -18.36 13.73 -2.43
C PRO A 35 -19.25 13.08 -3.51
N ARG A 36 -18.73 12.80 -4.70
CA ARG A 36 -19.47 12.11 -5.78
C ARG A 36 -19.33 10.59 -5.70
N ILE A 37 -18.40 10.09 -4.91
CA ILE A 37 -18.23 8.65 -4.76
C ILE A 37 -19.41 8.08 -4.00
N GLY A 38 -20.12 7.15 -4.61
CA GLY A 38 -21.24 6.42 -4.01
C GLY A 38 -20.88 4.99 -3.64
N ASN A 39 -19.79 4.44 -4.20
CA ASN A 39 -19.33 3.08 -3.90
C ASN A 39 -17.82 2.99 -3.91
N VAL A 40 -17.25 2.25 -2.94
CA VAL A 40 -15.82 1.91 -2.88
C VAL A 40 -15.66 0.40 -2.77
N ARG A 41 -15.00 -0.20 -3.76
CA ARG A 41 -14.67 -1.64 -3.74
C ARG A 41 -13.24 -1.84 -3.26
N ILE A 42 -13.07 -2.69 -2.27
CA ILE A 42 -11.77 -3.00 -1.68
C ILE A 42 -11.44 -4.47 -1.89
N VAL A 43 -10.20 -4.74 -2.26
CA VAL A 43 -9.56 -6.04 -2.11
C VAL A 43 -8.40 -5.85 -1.13
N ALA A 44 -8.46 -6.52 0.02
CA ALA A 44 -7.46 -6.42 1.07
C ALA A 44 -6.78 -7.77 1.31
N LEU A 45 -5.47 -7.81 1.24
CA LEU A 45 -4.69 -9.03 1.43
C LEU A 45 -3.69 -8.87 2.57
N ASP A 46 -3.60 -9.89 3.42
CA ASP A 46 -2.58 -9.99 4.45
C ASP A 46 -2.26 -11.45 4.78
N GLY A 47 -1.03 -11.74 5.22
CA GLY A 47 -0.65 -13.06 5.69
C GLY A 47 -1.21 -13.40 7.07
N ASN A 48 -1.57 -12.39 7.85
CA ASN A 48 -2.04 -12.54 9.22
C ASN A 48 -3.58 -12.49 9.30
N HIS A 49 -4.23 -13.66 9.38
CA HIS A 49 -5.68 -13.74 9.45
C HIS A 49 -6.28 -13.09 10.71
N HIS A 50 -5.53 -12.94 11.80
CA HIS A 50 -6.02 -12.25 13.01
C HIS A 50 -6.07 -10.74 12.78
N ALA A 51 -5.08 -10.19 12.07
CA ALA A 51 -5.07 -8.79 11.66
C ALA A 51 -6.26 -8.50 10.73
N LEU A 52 -6.51 -9.36 9.73
CA LEU A 52 -7.67 -9.23 8.84
C LEU A 52 -9.01 -9.24 9.57
N ARG A 53 -9.19 -10.12 10.56
CA ARG A 53 -10.43 -10.12 11.37
C ARG A 53 -10.63 -8.80 12.11
N LEU A 54 -9.55 -8.20 12.61
CA LEU A 54 -9.63 -6.89 13.27
C LEU A 54 -9.95 -5.80 12.25
N TYR A 55 -9.29 -5.81 11.09
CA TYR A 55 -9.59 -4.93 9.98
C TYR A 55 -11.09 -4.97 9.58
N GLU A 56 -11.62 -6.16 9.31
CA GLU A 56 -13.03 -6.34 8.91
C GLU A 56 -14.01 -5.81 9.97
N ARG A 57 -13.67 -6.02 11.24
CA ARG A 57 -14.48 -5.52 12.35
C ARG A 57 -14.44 -3.99 12.43
N ILE A 58 -13.25 -3.37 12.32
CA ILE A 58 -13.10 -1.92 12.32
C ILE A 58 -13.86 -1.32 11.14
N LEU A 59 -13.69 -1.88 9.94
CA LEU A 59 -14.36 -1.41 8.72
C LEU A 59 -15.89 -1.46 8.88
N LYS A 60 -16.43 -2.54 9.44
CA LYS A 60 -17.87 -2.69 9.68
C LYS A 60 -18.44 -1.69 10.69
N GLU A 61 -17.64 -1.28 11.68
CA GLU A 61 -18.04 -0.32 12.72
C GLU A 61 -17.84 1.15 12.27
N THR A 62 -17.11 1.38 11.17
CA THR A 62 -16.87 2.73 10.64
C THR A 62 -17.98 3.10 9.65
N GLN A 63 -18.45 4.35 9.71
CA GLN A 63 -19.49 4.87 8.84
C GLN A 63 -18.89 5.83 7.82
N PHE A 64 -19.33 5.69 6.55
CA PHE A 64 -18.96 6.56 5.44
C PHE A 64 -20.23 7.01 4.70
N ASN A 65 -20.13 8.10 3.92
CA ASN A 65 -21.25 8.60 3.09
C ASN A 65 -21.40 7.82 1.76
N PHE A 66 -20.69 6.72 1.59
CA PHE A 66 -20.72 5.82 0.44
C PHE A 66 -20.80 4.36 0.90
N GLU A 67 -21.20 3.47 -0.02
CA GLU A 67 -21.18 2.04 0.22
C GLU A 67 -19.76 1.47 0.12
N VAL A 68 -19.44 0.50 0.98
CA VAL A 68 -18.14 -0.19 0.96
C VAL A 68 -18.35 -1.67 0.71
N GLU A 69 -17.84 -2.15 -0.44
CA GLU A 69 -17.75 -3.57 -0.76
C GLU A 69 -16.34 -4.07 -0.45
N ASN A 70 -16.19 -4.90 0.59
CA ASN A 70 -14.90 -5.41 1.01
C ASN A 70 -14.74 -6.90 0.72
N ASN A 71 -13.66 -7.25 0.04
CA ASN A 71 -13.20 -8.62 -0.14
C ASN A 71 -11.81 -8.75 0.48
N SER A 72 -11.72 -9.44 1.61
CA SER A 72 -10.44 -9.69 2.27
C SER A 72 -10.04 -11.16 2.16
N ALA A 73 -8.75 -11.42 2.01
CA ALA A 73 -8.21 -12.78 1.96
C ALA A 73 -6.88 -12.89 2.70
N SER A 74 -6.74 -13.96 3.49
CA SER A 74 -5.47 -14.28 4.11
C SER A 74 -4.64 -15.13 3.15
N ILE A 75 -3.55 -14.54 2.65
CA ILE A 75 -2.62 -15.19 1.73
C ILE A 75 -1.21 -15.03 2.29
N MET A 76 -0.59 -16.18 2.62
CA MET A 76 0.81 -16.21 2.99
C MET A 76 1.66 -16.25 1.71
N ILE A 77 2.57 -15.32 1.57
CA ILE A 77 3.57 -15.30 0.49
C ILE A 77 4.91 -15.58 1.15
N ASP A 78 5.40 -16.81 1.00
CA ASP A 78 6.68 -17.22 1.58
C ASP A 78 7.87 -16.71 0.77
N ASP A 79 7.67 -16.52 -0.55
CA ASP A 79 8.65 -15.95 -1.45
C ASP A 79 8.02 -14.83 -2.29
N PHE A 80 8.60 -13.63 -2.26
CA PHE A 80 8.07 -12.51 -3.02
C PHE A 80 8.13 -12.73 -4.55
N TYR A 81 8.91 -13.66 -5.04
CA TYR A 81 8.89 -14.09 -6.44
C TYR A 81 7.58 -14.81 -6.81
N ASP A 82 6.87 -15.34 -5.83
CA ASP A 82 5.61 -16.05 -6.01
C ASP A 82 4.38 -15.10 -6.06
N LEU A 83 4.60 -13.80 -6.20
CA LEU A 83 3.52 -12.82 -6.36
C LEU A 83 2.55 -13.15 -7.50
N HIS A 84 2.98 -13.94 -8.50
CA HIS A 84 2.10 -14.40 -9.57
C HIS A 84 0.89 -15.20 -9.08
N ILE A 85 0.96 -15.81 -7.88
CA ILE A 85 -0.17 -16.49 -7.23
C ILE A 85 -1.36 -15.53 -7.07
N LEU A 86 -1.08 -14.24 -6.81
CA LEU A 86 -2.10 -13.21 -6.65
C LEU A 86 -2.87 -12.92 -7.94
N ASN A 87 -2.37 -13.32 -9.12
CA ASN A 87 -3.11 -13.14 -10.37
C ASN A 87 -4.47 -13.86 -10.37
N ASN A 88 -4.60 -14.93 -9.60
CA ASN A 88 -5.85 -15.67 -9.47
C ASN A 88 -6.88 -14.92 -8.59
N VAL A 89 -6.41 -14.05 -7.70
CA VAL A 89 -7.24 -13.24 -6.79
C VAL A 89 -7.51 -11.85 -7.39
N LEU A 90 -6.53 -11.30 -8.07
CA LEU A 90 -6.55 -9.95 -8.63
C LEU A 90 -7.01 -9.98 -10.10
N SER A 91 -8.25 -10.29 -10.34
CA SER A 91 -8.83 -10.41 -11.71
C SER A 91 -9.25 -9.07 -12.33
N LYS A 92 -9.21 -7.95 -11.57
CA LYS A 92 -9.68 -6.63 -12.00
C LYS A 92 -8.55 -5.60 -11.94
N TYR A 93 -8.75 -4.48 -12.64
CA TYR A 93 -7.93 -3.29 -12.48
C TYR A 93 -8.42 -2.46 -11.30
N PHE A 94 -7.49 -1.72 -10.68
CA PHE A 94 -7.72 -0.89 -9.52
C PHE A 94 -7.39 0.57 -9.82
N ASP A 95 -8.16 1.47 -9.24
CA ASP A 95 -7.91 2.91 -9.33
C ASP A 95 -6.82 3.32 -8.35
N ILE A 96 -6.76 2.66 -7.21
CA ILE A 96 -5.74 2.90 -6.19
C ILE A 96 -5.18 1.55 -5.70
N ILE A 97 -3.87 1.44 -5.68
CA ILE A 97 -3.17 0.34 -5.02
C ILE A 97 -2.30 0.94 -3.92
N ILE A 98 -2.40 0.38 -2.72
CA ILE A 98 -1.59 0.79 -1.57
C ILE A 98 -0.84 -0.38 -0.98
N SER A 99 0.33 -0.10 -0.41
CA SER A 99 1.10 -1.04 0.41
C SER A 99 1.96 -0.26 1.40
N PHE A 100 1.62 -0.36 2.68
CA PHE A 100 2.26 0.39 3.75
C PHE A 100 2.97 -0.54 4.71
N LYS A 101 4.29 -0.39 4.83
CA LYS A 101 5.16 -1.16 5.74
C LYS A 101 5.09 -2.68 5.56
N ALA A 102 4.59 -3.15 4.43
CA ALA A 102 4.43 -4.57 4.16
C ALA A 102 5.66 -5.18 3.49
N ILE A 103 6.27 -4.47 2.54
CA ILE A 103 7.36 -5.01 1.72
C ILE A 103 8.58 -5.35 2.58
N CYS A 104 8.91 -4.49 3.55
CA CYS A 104 10.02 -4.73 4.47
C CYS A 104 9.81 -5.94 5.40
N GLU A 105 8.57 -6.41 5.58
CA GLU A 105 8.25 -7.51 6.49
C GLU A 105 8.33 -8.87 5.81
N PHE A 106 7.93 -8.99 4.54
CA PHE A 106 7.93 -10.28 3.86
C PHE A 106 9.12 -10.53 2.92
N VAL A 107 9.90 -9.48 2.59
CA VAL A 107 11.11 -9.62 1.78
C VAL A 107 12.30 -9.96 2.67
N THR A 108 12.89 -11.12 2.44
CA THR A 108 14.08 -11.54 3.19
C THR A 108 15.32 -10.72 2.81
N LYS A 109 16.33 -10.76 3.68
CA LYS A 109 17.60 -10.12 3.41
C LYS A 109 18.25 -10.63 2.12
N ASP A 110 18.26 -11.94 1.91
CA ASP A 110 18.86 -12.58 0.74
C ASP A 110 18.14 -12.17 -0.56
N GLN A 111 16.82 -11.99 -0.50
CA GLN A 111 16.04 -11.50 -1.64
C GLN A 111 16.40 -10.07 -2.01
N PHE A 112 16.63 -9.19 -1.02
CA PHE A 112 17.13 -7.83 -1.28
C PHE A 112 18.55 -7.82 -1.89
N GLU A 113 19.38 -8.81 -1.60
CA GLU A 113 20.71 -8.95 -2.19
C GLU A 113 20.68 -9.40 -3.65
N GLN A 114 19.77 -10.31 -3.97
CA GLN A 114 19.66 -10.89 -5.31
C GLN A 114 18.97 -9.97 -6.30
N GLN A 115 17.92 -9.29 -5.85
CA GLN A 115 17.10 -8.41 -6.69
C GLN A 115 16.50 -7.29 -5.86
N ASN A 116 16.30 -6.12 -6.48
CA ASN A 116 15.57 -5.04 -5.84
C ASN A 116 14.07 -5.41 -5.74
N ALA A 117 13.60 -5.67 -4.51
CA ALA A 117 12.23 -6.08 -4.25
C ALA A 117 11.19 -5.06 -4.71
N TYR A 118 11.49 -3.78 -4.56
CA TYR A 118 10.58 -2.71 -4.99
C TYR A 118 10.44 -2.65 -6.52
N GLU A 119 11.51 -2.97 -7.28
CA GLU A 119 11.42 -3.11 -8.74
C GLU A 119 10.45 -4.24 -9.11
N HIS A 120 10.60 -5.39 -8.46
CA HIS A 120 9.77 -6.56 -8.72
C HIS A 120 8.30 -6.30 -8.40
N ILE A 121 8.03 -5.74 -7.22
CA ILE A 121 6.67 -5.41 -6.77
C ILE A 121 6.03 -4.34 -7.66
N ALA A 122 6.76 -3.29 -8.00
CA ALA A 122 6.24 -2.26 -8.89
C ALA A 122 5.89 -2.83 -10.28
N LYS A 123 6.74 -3.67 -10.86
CA LYS A 123 6.46 -4.37 -12.13
C LYS A 123 5.25 -5.29 -12.06
N PHE A 124 4.97 -5.86 -10.89
CA PHE A 124 3.80 -6.70 -10.67
C PHE A 124 2.52 -5.88 -10.50
N LEU A 125 2.57 -4.78 -9.73
CA LEU A 125 1.39 -3.98 -9.36
C LEU A 125 0.97 -2.98 -10.44
N LEU A 126 1.92 -2.32 -11.12
CA LEU A 126 1.60 -1.29 -12.13
C LEU A 126 0.63 -1.75 -13.23
N PRO A 127 0.78 -2.98 -13.81
CA PRO A 127 -0.15 -3.46 -14.82
C PRO A 127 -1.59 -3.65 -14.32
N LYS A 128 -1.78 -3.69 -12.99
CA LYS A 128 -3.09 -3.87 -12.35
C LYS A 128 -3.80 -2.55 -12.06
N LEU A 129 -3.17 -1.42 -12.34
CA LEU A 129 -3.81 -0.11 -12.26
C LEU A 129 -4.66 0.20 -13.50
N THR A 130 -5.72 0.94 -13.32
CA THR A 130 -6.41 1.65 -14.41
C THR A 130 -5.48 2.70 -15.04
N ASP A 131 -5.82 3.24 -16.22
CA ASP A 131 -4.93 4.19 -16.93
C ASP A 131 -4.63 5.48 -16.15
N ASN A 132 -5.51 5.90 -15.24
CA ASN A 132 -5.30 7.02 -14.34
C ASN A 132 -5.04 6.58 -12.88
N GLY A 133 -4.78 5.29 -12.69
CA GLY A 133 -4.62 4.70 -11.37
C GLY A 133 -3.35 5.16 -10.66
N LEU A 134 -3.40 5.11 -9.33
CA LEU A 134 -2.31 5.49 -8.43
C LEU A 134 -1.81 4.28 -7.64
N LEU A 135 -0.50 4.11 -7.60
CA LEU A 135 0.18 3.21 -6.68
C LEU A 135 0.86 4.02 -5.59
N LEU A 136 0.51 3.76 -4.34
CA LEU A 136 1.13 4.38 -3.18
C LEU A 136 1.90 3.33 -2.38
N LEU A 137 3.21 3.46 -2.38
CA LEU A 137 4.12 2.62 -1.61
C LEU A 137 4.70 3.41 -0.44
N GLU A 138 4.60 2.86 0.74
CA GLU A 138 5.24 3.37 1.95
C GLU A 138 6.03 2.25 2.63
N ASP A 139 7.23 2.55 3.08
CA ASP A 139 8.02 1.61 3.84
C ASP A 139 8.90 2.30 4.88
N VAL A 140 9.46 1.50 5.80
CA VAL A 140 10.33 2.01 6.87
C VAL A 140 11.66 2.55 6.33
N THR A 141 12.22 3.54 7.01
CA THR A 141 13.52 4.12 6.65
C THR A 141 14.66 3.41 7.39
N THR A 142 14.79 2.11 7.19
CA THR A 142 15.85 1.30 7.83
C THR A 142 17.07 1.21 6.93
N TYR A 143 18.25 1.10 7.54
CA TYR A 143 19.51 0.84 6.84
C TYR A 143 19.71 -0.66 6.67
N ASN A 144 19.92 -1.11 5.44
CA ASN A 144 20.25 -2.49 5.13
C ASN A 144 21.78 -2.66 5.17
N ASN A 145 22.28 -3.37 6.18
CA ASN A 145 23.72 -3.58 6.37
C ASN A 145 24.36 -4.43 5.28
N THR A 146 23.59 -5.24 4.57
CA THR A 146 24.12 -6.11 3.52
C THR A 146 24.32 -5.35 2.21
N THR A 147 23.29 -4.62 1.78
CA THR A 147 23.38 -3.81 0.56
C THR A 147 24.10 -2.48 0.80
N GLN A 148 24.43 -2.15 2.05
CA GLN A 148 25.02 -0.88 2.48
C GLN A 148 24.20 0.33 2.03
N GLU A 149 22.86 0.19 2.01
CA GLU A 149 21.94 1.23 1.59
C GLU A 149 20.75 1.39 2.54
N TRP A 150 20.17 2.58 2.53
CA TRP A 150 18.89 2.85 3.15
C TRP A 150 17.75 2.33 2.28
N LEU A 151 16.71 1.72 2.87
CA LEU A 151 15.54 1.22 2.14
C LEU A 151 14.88 2.27 1.23
N PRO A 152 14.73 3.55 1.60
CA PRO A 152 14.22 4.57 0.69
C PRO A 152 15.04 4.76 -0.59
N LYS A 153 16.37 4.59 -0.51
CA LYS A 153 17.23 4.59 -1.72
C LYS A 153 16.97 3.38 -2.60
N MET A 154 16.77 2.22 -1.98
CA MET A 154 16.44 0.99 -2.71
C MET A 154 15.06 1.11 -3.38
N LEU A 155 14.09 1.73 -2.69
CA LEU A 155 12.76 2.05 -3.24
C LEU A 155 12.90 2.95 -4.49
N ASP A 156 13.61 4.07 -4.40
CA ASP A 156 13.83 4.98 -5.53
C ASP A 156 14.52 4.27 -6.72
N LYS A 157 15.55 3.48 -6.45
CA LYS A 157 16.24 2.68 -7.50
C LYS A 157 15.32 1.65 -8.14
N GLY A 158 14.52 0.96 -7.34
CA GLY A 158 13.58 -0.04 -7.83
C GLY A 158 12.52 0.56 -8.74
N LEU A 159 11.91 1.66 -8.32
CA LEU A 159 10.92 2.39 -9.09
C LEU A 159 11.51 2.94 -10.41
N MET A 160 12.73 3.48 -10.37
CA MET A 160 13.43 3.93 -11.56
C MET A 160 13.68 2.79 -12.57
N LYS A 161 14.14 1.62 -12.10
CA LYS A 161 14.34 0.43 -12.93
C LYS A 161 13.04 -0.11 -13.50
N ALA A 162 11.95 -0.02 -12.74
CA ALA A 162 10.61 -0.38 -13.20
C ALA A 162 10.01 0.69 -14.15
N LYS A 163 10.73 1.79 -14.42
CA LYS A 163 10.30 2.92 -15.27
C LYS A 163 9.02 3.59 -14.76
N CYS A 164 8.87 3.67 -13.45
CA CYS A 164 7.72 4.29 -12.80
C CYS A 164 7.76 5.81 -12.90
N SER A 165 6.60 6.44 -13.06
CA SER A 165 6.42 7.88 -12.94
C SER A 165 6.08 8.24 -11.50
N VAL A 166 7.07 8.65 -10.70
CA VAL A 166 6.86 9.13 -9.32
C VAL A 166 6.36 10.57 -9.39
N ILE A 167 5.11 10.80 -8.97
CA ILE A 167 4.45 12.13 -9.03
C ILE A 167 4.52 12.89 -7.71
N SER A 168 4.73 12.19 -6.59
CA SER A 168 4.91 12.79 -5.27
C SER A 168 5.67 11.85 -4.34
N LYS A 169 6.42 12.41 -3.41
CA LYS A 169 7.18 11.67 -2.39
C LYS A 169 7.50 12.56 -1.20
N ASN A 170 7.84 11.97 -0.06
CA ASN A 170 8.48 12.72 1.01
C ASN A 170 10.00 12.85 0.75
N GLU A 171 10.57 13.99 1.12
CA GLU A 171 11.97 14.35 0.81
C GLU A 171 12.99 13.75 1.80
N GLY A 172 12.58 13.42 3.01
CA GLY A 172 13.51 13.02 4.08
C GLY A 172 13.56 11.52 4.34
N TYR A 173 14.75 10.94 4.37
CA TYR A 173 14.96 9.57 4.83
C TYR A 173 14.74 9.38 6.34
N ASN A 174 14.61 10.46 7.10
CA ASN A 174 14.50 10.47 8.56
C ASN A 174 13.24 11.19 9.06
N GLN A 175 12.22 11.31 8.23
CA GLN A 175 10.96 11.90 8.69
C GLN A 175 10.33 11.00 9.74
N THR A 176 10.09 11.59 10.90
CA THR A 176 9.43 10.91 12.00
C THR A 176 7.98 11.39 12.04
N TYR A 177 7.05 10.48 11.80
CA TYR A 177 5.65 10.74 12.04
C TYR A 177 5.35 10.40 13.50
N CYS A 178 4.87 11.38 14.26
CA CYS A 178 4.34 11.11 15.58
C CYS A 178 2.90 10.65 15.43
N ILE A 179 2.66 9.37 15.66
CA ILE A 179 1.30 8.86 15.84
C ILE A 179 0.90 9.19 17.28
N THR A 180 0.02 10.19 17.46
CA THR A 180 -0.55 10.48 18.76
C THR A 180 -1.65 9.46 19.07
N HIS A 181 -1.28 8.37 19.70
CA HIS A 181 -2.22 7.41 20.24
C HIS A 181 -2.19 7.46 21.76
N SER A 182 -3.33 7.32 22.44
CA SER A 182 -3.44 7.39 23.91
C SER A 182 -2.52 6.39 24.64
N HIS A 183 -2.24 5.26 24.02
CA HIS A 183 -1.35 4.21 24.55
C HIS A 183 0.05 4.22 23.95
N CYS A 184 0.28 4.94 22.86
CA CYS A 184 1.54 4.94 22.08
C CYS A 184 2.11 6.36 21.95
N ARG A 185 2.08 7.15 23.01
CA ARG A 185 2.50 8.57 23.01
C ARG A 185 3.92 8.83 22.53
N ASN A 186 4.78 7.83 22.56
CA ASN A 186 6.18 7.91 22.14
C ASN A 186 6.50 7.10 20.88
N ASP A 187 5.49 6.56 20.22
CA ASP A 187 5.72 5.78 19.01
C ASP A 187 6.05 6.70 17.84
N LYS A 188 7.25 6.56 17.33
CA LYS A 188 7.79 7.35 16.23
C LYS A 188 8.15 6.40 15.11
N SER A 189 7.31 6.32 14.11
CA SER A 189 7.63 5.60 12.88
C SER A 189 8.39 6.52 11.92
N LYS A 190 9.51 6.03 11.39
CA LYS A 190 10.23 6.67 10.29
C LYS A 190 9.85 5.95 9.01
N VAL A 191 9.19 6.65 8.11
CA VAL A 191 8.69 6.09 6.87
C VAL A 191 9.07 6.93 5.66
N ALA A 192 9.17 6.27 4.52
CA ALA A 192 9.33 6.90 3.21
C ALA A 192 8.22 6.41 2.29
N TRP A 193 7.54 7.34 1.65
CA TRP A 193 6.46 7.01 0.72
C TRP A 193 6.71 7.59 -0.67
N ARG A 194 6.16 6.90 -1.67
CA ARG A 194 6.17 7.29 -3.07
C ARG A 194 4.79 7.11 -3.66
N MET A 195 4.29 8.13 -4.34
CA MET A 195 3.06 8.07 -5.13
C MET A 195 3.46 7.97 -6.60
N ILE A 196 2.97 6.94 -7.25
CA ILE A 196 3.32 6.57 -8.60
C ILE A 196 2.05 6.59 -9.45
N LYS A 197 2.13 7.17 -10.63
CA LYS A 197 1.07 7.12 -11.63
C LYS A 197 1.43 6.10 -12.70
N ARG A 198 0.41 5.39 -13.17
CA ARG A 198 0.55 4.53 -14.34
C ARG A 198 0.83 5.33 -15.60
#